data_449b4ba6a097621ba75e51a9e28c8e67
#
_entry.id   449b4ba6a097621ba75e51a9e28c8e67
#
_cell.length_a   1.000
_cell.length_b   1.000
_cell.length_c   1.000
_cell.angle_alpha   90.00
_cell.angle_beta   90.00
_cell.angle_gamma   90.00
#
_symmetry.space_group_name_H-M   'P 1'
#
loop_
_entity.id
_entity.type
_entity.pdbx_description
1 polymer ?
#
loop_
_entity_poly.entity_id
_entity_poly.type
_entity_poly.pdbx_seq_one_letter_code
_entity_poly.pdbx_strand_id
1 'polypeptide(L)'
;MNCPYCSACDTRVINSRPSDEGASIRRRRECQSCSRRFTTYERTQLEPLMVVKRGGVRQAFNPDKLLRGLLLAAEKRPVEETALRAFAYSFEDEVGRPEISSEDIGRRAMAFLRPLDDVAYIRFASVYRDFDSVERFLEEIQGLRRSDGAHEGTDSGKAGEP
;
A
#
# COMPACT_ATOMS: atom_id res chain seq x y z
N MET A 1 -31.77 -5.85 12.03
CA MET A 1 -31.44 -5.86 10.58
C MET A 1 -32.71 -6.20 9.83
N ASN A 2 -33.07 -5.42 8.82
CA ASN A 2 -34.32 -5.60 8.10
C ASN A 2 -34.26 -6.80 7.14
N CYS A 3 -35.39 -7.48 6.98
CA CYS A 3 -35.55 -8.57 6.03
C CYS A 3 -35.47 -8.02 4.58
N PRO A 4 -34.61 -8.58 3.69
CA PRO A 4 -34.49 -8.09 2.31
C PRO A 4 -35.72 -8.38 1.45
N TYR A 5 -36.66 -9.20 1.93
CA TYR A 5 -37.86 -9.60 1.17
C TYR A 5 -39.14 -8.87 1.56
N CYS A 6 -39.29 -8.49 2.84
CA CYS A 6 -40.49 -7.84 3.34
C CYS A 6 -40.23 -6.63 4.23
N SER A 7 -38.95 -6.22 4.38
CA SER A 7 -38.51 -5.07 5.16
C SER A 7 -38.84 -5.12 6.66
N ALA A 8 -39.42 -6.21 7.18
CA ALA A 8 -39.67 -6.37 8.60
C ALA A 8 -38.36 -6.40 9.39
N CYS A 9 -38.33 -5.74 10.54
CA CYS A 9 -37.14 -5.63 11.38
C CYS A 9 -36.87 -6.86 12.25
N ASP A 10 -37.85 -7.73 12.43
CA ASP A 10 -37.77 -8.90 13.29
C ASP A 10 -37.17 -10.10 12.54
N THR A 11 -35.88 -10.32 12.77
CA THR A 11 -35.12 -11.44 12.19
C THR A 11 -34.28 -12.13 13.24
N ARG A 12 -34.30 -13.47 13.29
CA ARG A 12 -33.47 -14.26 14.20
C ARG A 12 -32.29 -14.91 13.46
N VAL A 13 -31.17 -15.09 14.16
CA VAL A 13 -30.02 -15.87 13.68
C VAL A 13 -30.29 -17.35 13.98
N ILE A 14 -30.32 -18.19 12.95
CA ILE A 14 -30.51 -19.64 13.08
C ILE A 14 -29.19 -20.44 13.02
N ASN A 15 -28.13 -19.86 12.43
CA ASN A 15 -26.81 -20.46 12.40
C ASN A 15 -25.76 -19.36 12.27
N SER A 16 -24.59 -19.58 12.89
CA SER A 16 -23.43 -18.69 12.81
C SER A 16 -22.17 -19.54 12.67
N ARG A 17 -21.33 -19.22 11.67
CA ARG A 17 -20.06 -19.93 11.44
C ARG A 17 -18.99 -18.95 11.00
N PRO A 18 -17.71 -19.17 11.41
CA PRO A 18 -16.59 -18.47 10.81
C PRO A 18 -16.55 -18.69 9.30
N SER A 19 -16.12 -17.67 8.57
CA SER A 19 -15.92 -17.67 7.11
C SER A 19 -14.64 -16.89 6.82
N ASP A 20 -14.10 -17.04 5.62
CA ASP A 20 -12.89 -16.34 5.18
C ASP A 20 -11.72 -16.56 6.18
N GLU A 21 -11.43 -17.82 6.51
CA GLU A 21 -10.37 -18.22 7.46
C GLU A 21 -10.45 -17.55 8.84
N GLY A 22 -11.66 -17.14 9.25
CA GLY A 22 -11.92 -16.45 10.51
C GLY A 22 -12.03 -14.93 10.40
N ALA A 23 -11.75 -14.33 9.26
CA ALA A 23 -11.84 -12.88 9.05
C ALA A 23 -13.29 -12.36 8.97
N SER A 24 -14.27 -13.25 8.81
CA SER A 24 -15.70 -12.90 8.83
C SER A 24 -16.55 -13.94 9.55
N ILE A 25 -17.77 -13.54 9.93
CA ILE A 25 -18.77 -14.43 10.48
C ILE A 25 -19.96 -14.48 9.53
N ARG A 26 -20.20 -15.67 8.97
CA ARG A 26 -21.37 -15.93 8.15
C ARG A 26 -22.55 -16.28 9.07
N ARG A 27 -23.64 -15.50 9.00
CA ARG A 27 -24.87 -15.75 9.77
C ARG A 27 -26.04 -16.07 8.84
N ARG A 28 -26.70 -17.21 9.09
CA ARG A 28 -27.97 -17.53 8.45
C ARG A 28 -29.09 -17.00 9.31
N ARG A 29 -29.96 -16.19 8.73
CA ARG A 29 -31.09 -15.53 9.42
C ARG A 29 -32.41 -16.02 8.85
N GLU A 30 -33.45 -15.96 9.68
CA GLU A 30 -34.85 -16.22 9.30
C GLU A 30 -35.70 -15.03 9.74
N CYS A 31 -36.53 -14.54 8.85
CA CYS A 31 -37.50 -13.49 9.13
C CYS A 31 -38.70 -14.08 9.89
N GLN A 32 -39.08 -13.46 10.99
CA GLN A 32 -40.23 -13.91 11.79
C GLN A 32 -41.57 -13.59 11.09
N SER A 33 -41.61 -12.57 10.23
CA SER A 33 -42.82 -12.13 9.54
C SER A 33 -43.12 -12.91 8.26
N CYS A 34 -42.11 -13.20 7.42
CA CYS A 34 -42.30 -13.87 6.13
C CYS A 34 -41.65 -15.25 6.03
N SER A 35 -41.03 -15.74 7.11
CA SER A 35 -40.36 -17.05 7.24
C SER A 35 -39.25 -17.30 6.21
N ARG A 36 -38.91 -16.31 5.39
CA ARG A 36 -37.79 -16.44 4.43
C ARG A 36 -36.45 -16.37 5.11
N ARG A 37 -35.51 -17.14 4.55
CA ARG A 37 -34.13 -17.23 5.07
C ARG A 37 -33.20 -16.45 4.15
N PHE A 38 -32.23 -15.76 4.78
CA PHE A 38 -31.18 -15.05 4.09
C PHE A 38 -29.85 -15.16 4.84
N THR A 39 -28.77 -14.86 4.18
CA THR A 39 -27.42 -14.90 4.76
C THR A 39 -26.87 -13.49 4.88
N THR A 40 -26.18 -13.24 5.99
CA THR A 40 -25.43 -12.00 6.21
C THR A 40 -24.01 -12.34 6.58
N TYR A 41 -23.11 -11.43 6.27
CA TYR A 41 -21.71 -11.50 6.68
C TYR A 41 -21.42 -10.33 7.60
N GLU A 42 -20.78 -10.63 8.73
CA GLU A 42 -20.24 -9.65 9.64
C GLU A 42 -18.73 -9.64 9.43
N ARG A 43 -18.18 -8.50 9.07
CA ARG A 43 -16.74 -8.29 8.82
C ARG A 43 -16.25 -7.17 9.70
N THR A 44 -15.00 -7.30 10.17
CA THR A 44 -14.33 -6.19 10.85
C THR A 44 -14.12 -5.06 9.83
N GLN A 45 -14.63 -3.89 10.15
CA GLN A 45 -14.30 -2.68 9.40
C GLN A 45 -13.12 -2.01 10.11
N LEU A 46 -11.95 -2.05 9.48
CA LEU A 46 -10.81 -1.30 9.95
C LEU A 46 -11.01 0.19 9.61
N GLU A 47 -10.54 1.05 10.50
CA GLU A 47 -10.49 2.47 10.20
C GLU A 47 -9.45 2.69 9.09
N PRO A 48 -9.75 3.49 8.05
CA PRO A 48 -8.82 3.74 6.97
C PRO A 48 -7.60 4.50 7.50
N LEU A 49 -6.43 4.19 6.95
CA LEU A 49 -5.21 4.93 7.20
C LEU A 49 -5.40 6.40 6.80
N MET A 50 -5.17 7.33 7.73
CA MET A 50 -5.28 8.76 7.47
C MET A 50 -3.94 9.37 7.07
N VAL A 51 -3.92 10.10 5.97
CA VAL A 51 -2.74 10.84 5.49
C VAL A 51 -2.81 12.29 5.96
N VAL A 52 -1.81 12.69 6.71
CA VAL A 52 -1.63 14.08 7.16
C VAL A 52 -0.73 14.82 6.16
N LYS A 53 -1.25 15.87 5.53
CA LYS A 53 -0.50 16.73 4.61
C LYS A 53 0.26 17.83 5.35
N ARG A 54 1.25 18.48 4.68
CA ARG A 54 2.05 19.60 5.23
C ARG A 54 1.20 20.72 5.84
N GLY A 55 0.00 20.97 5.31
CA GLY A 55 -0.94 21.97 5.86
C GLY A 55 -1.86 21.45 6.97
N GLY A 56 -1.62 20.26 7.54
CA GLY A 56 -2.46 19.67 8.59
C GLY A 56 -3.78 19.04 8.08
N VAL A 57 -4.06 19.11 6.79
CA VAL A 57 -5.25 18.52 6.18
C VAL A 57 -5.13 16.99 6.24
N ARG A 58 -6.18 16.33 6.74
CA ARG A 58 -6.30 14.89 6.84
C ARG A 58 -7.19 14.36 5.73
N GLN A 59 -6.76 13.30 5.07
CA GLN A 59 -7.55 12.58 4.06
C GLN A 59 -7.28 11.09 4.18
N ALA A 60 -8.26 10.25 3.80
CA ALA A 60 -8.05 8.81 3.74
C ALA A 60 -6.94 8.48 2.72
N PHE A 61 -6.12 7.49 3.06
CA PHE A 61 -5.13 6.94 2.13
C PHE A 61 -5.85 6.38 0.90
N ASN A 62 -5.24 6.57 -0.26
CA ASN A 62 -5.75 6.03 -1.51
C ASN A 62 -4.62 5.30 -2.24
N PRO A 63 -4.66 3.95 -2.27
CA PRO A 63 -3.64 3.14 -2.93
C PRO A 63 -3.54 3.41 -4.43
N ASP A 64 -4.65 3.71 -5.11
CA ASP A 64 -4.63 4.03 -6.55
C ASP A 64 -3.87 5.31 -6.85
N LYS A 65 -3.91 6.28 -5.93
CA LYS A 65 -3.15 7.52 -6.06
C LYS A 65 -1.65 7.26 -5.93
N LEU A 66 -1.24 6.43 -4.97
CA LEU A 66 0.15 6.02 -4.81
C LEU A 66 0.62 5.23 -6.04
N LEU A 67 -0.16 4.22 -6.46
CA LEU A 67 0.14 3.41 -7.63
C LEU A 67 0.31 4.26 -8.89
N ARG A 68 -0.57 5.23 -9.14
CA ARG A 68 -0.45 6.13 -10.29
C ARG A 68 0.85 6.91 -10.29
N GLY A 69 1.30 7.39 -9.13
CA GLY A 69 2.60 8.07 -8.99
C GLY A 69 3.77 7.15 -9.30
N LEU A 70 3.73 5.91 -8.82
CA LEU A 70 4.75 4.89 -9.08
C LEU A 70 4.81 4.50 -10.55
N LEU A 71 3.65 4.25 -11.19
CA LEU A 71 3.57 3.92 -12.63
C LEU A 71 4.12 5.03 -13.51
N LEU A 72 3.79 6.29 -13.21
CA LEU A 72 4.31 7.44 -13.95
C LEU A 72 5.84 7.55 -13.83
N ALA A 73 6.38 7.31 -12.64
CA ALA A 73 7.82 7.31 -12.41
C ALA A 73 8.52 6.17 -13.15
N ALA A 74 7.92 4.99 -13.18
CA ALA A 74 8.45 3.78 -13.81
C ALA A 74 8.12 3.67 -15.31
N GLU A 75 7.48 4.68 -15.93
CA GLU A 75 7.11 4.65 -17.35
C GLU A 75 8.32 4.41 -18.25
N LYS A 76 8.23 3.39 -19.12
CA LYS A 76 9.33 2.93 -20.01
C LYS A 76 10.59 2.47 -19.27
N ARG A 77 10.46 2.04 -18.02
CA ARG A 77 11.53 1.41 -17.25
C ARG A 77 11.25 -0.08 -17.06
N PRO A 78 12.29 -0.93 -16.89
CA PRO A 78 12.14 -2.37 -16.69
C PRO A 78 11.72 -2.69 -15.24
N VAL A 79 10.64 -2.06 -14.78
CA VAL A 79 10.06 -2.28 -13.45
C VAL A 79 8.70 -2.95 -13.62
N GLU A 80 8.54 -4.09 -12.97
CA GLU A 80 7.32 -4.88 -13.05
C GLU A 80 6.12 -4.15 -12.41
N GLU A 81 5.05 -3.96 -13.18
CA GLU A 81 3.82 -3.32 -12.69
C GLU A 81 3.22 -4.07 -11.50
N THR A 82 3.33 -5.39 -11.49
CA THR A 82 2.86 -6.25 -10.40
C THR A 82 3.51 -5.90 -9.06
N ALA A 83 4.82 -5.58 -9.06
CA ALA A 83 5.54 -5.16 -7.86
C ALA A 83 5.08 -3.80 -7.37
N LEU A 84 4.88 -2.83 -8.29
CA LEU A 84 4.37 -1.49 -7.96
C LEU A 84 2.96 -1.57 -7.36
N ARG A 85 2.12 -2.42 -7.94
CA ARG A 85 0.74 -2.66 -7.49
C ARG A 85 0.73 -3.31 -6.12
N ALA A 86 1.52 -4.38 -5.92
CA ALA A 86 1.64 -5.06 -4.63
C ALA A 86 2.05 -4.07 -3.54
N PHE A 87 3.09 -3.28 -3.76
CA PHE A 87 3.55 -2.25 -2.81
C PHE A 87 2.46 -1.23 -2.48
N ALA A 88 1.72 -0.73 -3.49
CA ALA A 88 0.70 0.29 -3.26
C ALA A 88 -0.50 -0.23 -2.45
N TYR A 89 -0.90 -1.48 -2.67
CA TYR A 89 -2.08 -2.07 -2.00
C TYR A 89 -1.77 -2.73 -0.65
N SER A 90 -0.52 -3.19 -0.41
CA SER A 90 -0.09 -3.67 0.91
C SER A 90 0.30 -2.52 1.85
N PHE A 91 0.46 -1.31 1.34
CA PHE A 91 1.01 -0.17 2.06
C PHE A 91 0.27 0.15 3.37
N GLU A 92 -1.06 0.12 3.34
CA GLU A 92 -1.91 0.41 4.50
C GLU A 92 -1.71 -0.61 5.63
N ASP A 93 -1.64 -1.89 5.28
CA ASP A 93 -1.42 -2.99 6.22
C ASP A 93 -0.02 -2.93 6.84
N GLU A 94 0.99 -2.58 6.02
CA GLU A 94 2.38 -2.48 6.47
C GLU A 94 2.65 -1.28 7.39
N VAL A 95 1.85 -0.21 7.27
CA VAL A 95 2.00 0.97 8.13
C VAL A 95 1.64 0.65 9.58
N GLY A 96 0.62 -0.16 9.83
CA GLY A 96 0.22 -0.65 11.15
C GLY A 96 -0.16 0.43 12.17
N ARG A 97 -0.48 1.65 11.73
CA ARG A 97 -0.87 2.79 12.55
C ARG A 97 -1.97 3.60 11.85
N PRO A 98 -2.83 4.31 12.60
CA PRO A 98 -4.00 4.99 12.02
C PRO A 98 -3.66 6.22 11.18
N GLU A 99 -2.48 6.82 11.35
CA GLU A 99 -2.06 8.02 10.64
C GLU A 99 -0.63 7.93 10.12
N ILE A 100 -0.40 8.55 8.96
CA ILE A 100 0.92 8.69 8.34
C ILE A 100 1.05 10.07 7.69
N SER A 101 2.25 10.67 7.70
CA SER A 101 2.49 11.89 6.95
C SER A 101 2.64 11.61 5.45
N SER A 102 2.24 12.59 4.62
CA SER A 102 2.51 12.49 3.18
C SER A 102 4.01 12.34 2.89
N GLU A 103 4.88 12.92 3.72
CA GLU A 103 6.34 12.82 3.62
C GLU A 103 6.85 11.41 3.90
N ASP A 104 6.27 10.71 4.88
CA ASP A 104 6.61 9.31 5.17
C ASP A 104 6.21 8.38 4.02
N ILE A 105 5.04 8.62 3.41
CA ILE A 105 4.59 7.85 2.24
C ILE A 105 5.64 7.95 1.12
N GLY A 106 6.05 9.16 0.79
CA GLY A 106 7.02 9.34 -0.27
C GLY A 106 8.39 8.80 0.06
N ARG A 107 8.84 8.92 1.30
CA ARG A 107 10.10 8.33 1.74
C ARG A 107 10.08 6.80 1.58
N ARG A 108 8.98 6.14 1.93
CA ARG A 108 8.82 4.70 1.73
C ARG A 108 8.74 4.33 0.25
N ALA A 109 8.01 5.11 -0.57
CA ALA A 109 7.94 4.89 -2.01
C ALA A 109 9.31 5.05 -2.68
N MET A 110 10.10 6.05 -2.29
CA MET A 110 11.48 6.22 -2.76
C MET A 110 12.38 5.07 -2.32
N ALA A 111 12.30 4.63 -1.06
CA ALA A 111 13.05 3.48 -0.57
C ALA A 111 12.70 2.18 -1.33
N PHE A 112 11.45 2.01 -1.73
CA PHE A 112 10.99 0.89 -2.54
C PHE A 112 11.51 0.96 -3.98
N LEU A 113 11.49 2.13 -4.62
CA LEU A 113 11.94 2.30 -6.00
C LEU A 113 13.46 2.20 -6.17
N ARG A 114 14.23 2.61 -5.17
CA ARG A 114 15.69 2.70 -5.23
C ARG A 114 16.38 1.39 -5.67
N PRO A 115 16.08 0.22 -5.10
CA PRO A 115 16.68 -1.04 -5.52
C PRO A 115 16.13 -1.58 -6.86
N LEU A 116 15.03 -1.01 -7.38
CA LEU A 116 14.41 -1.46 -8.60
C LEU A 116 14.95 -0.72 -9.83
N ASP A 117 15.04 0.60 -9.76
CA ASP A 117 15.48 1.42 -10.88
C ASP A 117 15.78 2.87 -10.45
N ASP A 118 17.03 3.32 -10.63
CA ASP A 118 17.48 4.66 -10.24
C ASP A 118 16.77 5.77 -10.99
N VAL A 119 16.40 5.55 -12.27
CA VAL A 119 15.67 6.56 -13.06
C VAL A 119 14.24 6.70 -12.57
N ALA A 120 13.56 5.60 -12.26
CA ALA A 120 12.24 5.64 -11.64
C ALA A 120 12.29 6.33 -10.26
N TYR A 121 13.30 6.01 -9.45
CA TYR A 121 13.54 6.69 -8.18
C TYR A 121 13.66 8.21 -8.36
N ILE A 122 14.56 8.68 -9.24
CA ILE A 122 14.83 10.11 -9.46
C ILE A 122 13.59 10.86 -9.99
N ARG A 123 12.82 10.22 -10.90
CA ARG A 123 11.58 10.78 -11.43
C ARG A 123 10.51 10.91 -10.34
N PHE A 124 10.38 9.93 -9.48
CA PHE A 124 9.47 10.00 -8.33
C PHE A 124 9.93 11.08 -7.34
N ALA A 125 11.22 11.12 -7.01
CA ALA A 125 11.81 12.10 -6.11
C ALA A 125 11.64 13.53 -6.64
N SER A 126 11.76 13.77 -7.96
CA SER A 126 11.62 15.10 -8.56
C SER A 126 10.23 15.71 -8.37
N VAL A 127 9.18 14.88 -8.33
CA VAL A 127 7.81 15.34 -8.08
C VAL A 127 7.53 15.44 -6.57
N TYR A 128 8.16 14.56 -5.80
CA TYR A 128 7.80 14.37 -4.41
C TYR A 128 8.57 15.29 -3.45
N ARG A 129 9.86 15.50 -3.68
CA ARG A 129 10.75 16.29 -2.79
C ARG A 129 10.65 17.80 -2.99
N ASP A 130 9.98 18.26 -4.04
CA ASP A 130 9.84 19.70 -4.31
C ASP A 130 11.20 20.41 -4.25
N PHE A 131 12.12 19.99 -5.15
CA PHE A 131 13.46 20.55 -5.20
C PHE A 131 13.41 22.05 -5.51
N ASP A 132 13.95 22.86 -4.64
CA ASP A 132 14.01 24.31 -4.73
C ASP A 132 15.18 24.81 -5.61
N SER A 133 16.12 23.95 -5.96
CA SER A 133 17.24 24.28 -6.83
C SER A 133 17.77 23.07 -7.63
N VAL A 134 18.47 23.36 -8.72
CA VAL A 134 19.13 22.37 -9.57
C VAL A 134 20.27 21.68 -8.81
N GLU A 135 20.96 22.43 -7.96
CA GLU A 135 22.07 21.92 -7.16
C GLU A 135 21.63 20.80 -6.23
N ARG A 136 20.52 20.98 -5.50
CA ARG A 136 19.95 19.93 -4.64
C ARG A 136 19.50 18.69 -5.43
N PHE A 137 18.99 18.90 -6.62
CA PHE A 137 18.65 17.77 -7.51
C PHE A 137 19.88 17.00 -7.94
N LEU A 138 20.97 17.70 -8.28
CA LEU A 138 22.26 17.09 -8.63
C LEU A 138 22.89 16.34 -7.45
N GLU A 139 22.81 16.86 -6.22
CA GLU A 139 23.26 16.19 -5.01
C GLU A 139 22.54 14.85 -4.80
N GLU A 140 21.23 14.81 -5.05
CA GLU A 140 20.44 13.57 -4.96
C GLU A 140 20.93 12.53 -5.96
N ILE A 141 21.16 12.92 -7.22
CA ILE A 141 21.69 12.05 -8.27
C ILE A 141 23.10 11.54 -7.91
N GLN A 142 23.97 12.41 -7.38
CA GLN A 142 25.31 12.01 -6.95
C GLN A 142 25.27 11.04 -5.78
N GLY A 143 24.29 11.19 -4.87
CA GLY A 143 24.07 10.28 -3.75
C GLY A 143 23.71 8.85 -4.19
N LEU A 144 23.00 8.70 -5.32
CA LEU A 144 22.70 7.38 -5.91
C LEU A 144 23.99 6.69 -6.39
N ARG A 145 24.84 7.38 -7.14
CA ARG A 145 26.09 6.83 -7.70
C ARG A 145 27.08 6.36 -6.63
N ARG A 146 27.12 7.00 -5.46
CA ARG A 146 28.05 6.63 -4.37
C ARG A 146 27.65 5.33 -3.67
N SER A 147 26.35 5.00 -3.65
CA SER A 147 25.86 3.76 -3.03
C SER A 147 26.11 2.52 -3.91
N ASP A 148 26.17 2.67 -5.23
CA ASP A 148 26.45 1.56 -6.14
C ASP A 148 27.94 1.16 -6.15
N GLY A 149 28.85 2.11 -5.91
CA GLY A 149 30.29 1.84 -5.84
C GLY A 149 30.74 1.09 -4.58
N ALA A 150 29.87 0.87 -3.60
CA ALA A 150 30.20 0.15 -2.36
C ALA A 150 29.95 -1.38 -2.47
N HIS A 151 29.36 -1.88 -3.56
CA HIS A 151 29.07 -3.30 -3.75
C HIS A 151 30.03 -4.06 -4.69
N GLU A 152 30.96 -3.38 -5.37
CA GLU A 152 31.91 -4.04 -6.31
C GLU A 152 33.28 -4.37 -5.71
N GLY A 153 33.43 -4.47 -4.43
CA GLY A 153 34.72 -4.59 -3.74
C GLY A 153 34.99 -5.85 -2.94
N THR A 154 34.53 -7.06 -3.33
CA THR A 154 35.02 -8.31 -2.71
C THR A 154 34.87 -9.52 -3.64
N ASP A 155 35.62 -9.52 -4.75
CA ASP A 155 36.09 -10.78 -5.33
C ASP A 155 37.41 -10.54 -6.06
N SER A 156 38.50 -10.75 -5.36
CA SER A 156 39.82 -10.87 -5.96
C SER A 156 40.70 -11.77 -5.10
N GLY A 157 40.75 -13.04 -5.54
CA GLY A 157 42.04 -13.73 -5.52
C GLY A 157 42.48 -14.44 -4.25
N LYS A 158 42.40 -15.74 -4.33
CA LYS A 158 43.65 -16.52 -4.11
C LYS A 158 43.60 -17.87 -4.82
N ALA A 159 44.11 -17.87 -6.02
CA ALA A 159 44.76 -19.04 -6.56
C ALA A 159 46.11 -19.14 -5.85
N GLY A 160 46.51 -20.30 -5.40
CA GLY A 160 47.76 -20.62 -4.81
C GLY A 160 47.99 -22.12 -4.85
N GLU A 161 48.64 -22.55 -5.92
CA GLU A 161 49.41 -23.80 -5.99
C GLU A 161 50.61 -23.77 -5.02
N PRO A 162 51.36 -24.86 -4.86
CA PRO A 162 51.43 -26.11 -5.57
C PRO A 162 50.99 -27.35 -4.80
#